data_c157574ff5050ea133cae95f51b7b619
#
_entry.id   c157574ff5050ea133cae95f51b7b619
#
_cell.length_a   1.000
_cell.length_b   1.000
_cell.length_c   1.000
_cell.angle_alpha   90.00
_cell.angle_beta   90.00
_cell.angle_gamma   90.00
#
_symmetry.space_group_name_H-M   'P 1'
#
loop_
_entity.id
_entity.type
_entity.pdbx_description
1 polymer ?
#
loop_
_entity_poly.entity_id
_entity_poly.type
_entity_poly.pdbx_seq_one_letter_code
_entity_poly.pdbx_strand_id
1 'polypeptide(L)'
;MAKTELFVRKQSGGIYTVVNESLTTGNIYFVDSGSSTGGTTAGFGHSPDAPFTTIDSAINQTTANQGDVIYVMTGHSETLTGASAITCDVAGVSIIGLGRGTDRPTLLLDAGASVSIVVSAANVHFENVIFSAGHADITVAIDVSAANASFDKCEWKENTTAENFLTCIRTSAVANACDGLSVTNSVVTDVDTAAVNFITVREDVDLLVMNDNFIELGVNDSNAIIGVASGKDLTSCTILRNYIYRLNTAGDLLVDSDTTANSGIIAHNRIGHADTSGEVLVDADGVRQFDNI
;
A
#
# COMPACT_ATOMS: atom_id res chain seq x y z
N MET A 1 -21.98 12.20 -17.29
CA MET A 1 -22.00 10.99 -16.44
C MET A 1 -21.42 9.88 -17.27
N ALA A 2 -20.19 9.47 -16.97
CA ALA A 2 -19.58 8.32 -17.63
C ALA A 2 -20.41 7.08 -17.25
N LYS A 3 -20.95 6.40 -18.23
CA LYS A 3 -21.77 5.22 -18.02
C LYS A 3 -20.84 4.02 -17.98
N THR A 4 -20.59 3.46 -16.80
CA THR A 4 -19.88 2.21 -16.67
C THR A 4 -20.72 1.07 -17.22
N GLU A 5 -20.31 0.48 -18.32
CA GLU A 5 -20.98 -0.70 -18.88
C GLU A 5 -20.43 -1.96 -18.22
N LEU A 6 -21.08 -2.44 -17.18
CA LEU A 6 -20.79 -3.73 -16.59
C LEU A 6 -21.08 -4.88 -17.58
N PHE A 7 -22.03 -4.65 -18.47
CA PHE A 7 -22.48 -5.64 -19.44
C PHE A 7 -22.33 -5.12 -20.85
N VAL A 8 -21.65 -5.86 -21.71
CA VAL A 8 -21.47 -5.55 -23.12
C VAL A 8 -22.08 -6.64 -24.00
N ARG A 9 -22.79 -6.24 -25.05
CA ARG A 9 -23.12 -7.13 -26.15
C ARG A 9 -22.03 -7.08 -27.22
N LYS A 10 -21.38 -8.20 -27.48
CA LYS A 10 -20.38 -8.28 -28.56
C LYS A 10 -20.99 -8.14 -29.97
N GLN A 11 -22.30 -8.37 -30.10
CA GLN A 11 -23.05 -8.16 -31.34
C GLN A 11 -24.55 -7.91 -31.06
N SER A 12 -25.25 -7.26 -31.97
CA SER A 12 -26.70 -7.03 -31.85
C SER A 12 -27.46 -8.35 -31.69
N GLY A 13 -28.26 -8.47 -30.64
CA GLY A 13 -29.00 -9.70 -30.32
C GLY A 13 -28.21 -10.78 -29.60
N GLY A 14 -26.90 -10.60 -29.35
CA GLY A 14 -26.05 -11.54 -28.65
C GLY A 14 -26.26 -11.56 -27.13
N ILE A 15 -25.65 -12.55 -26.48
CA ILE A 15 -25.66 -12.71 -25.02
C ILE A 15 -24.87 -11.57 -24.39
N TYR A 16 -25.37 -11.05 -23.26
CA TYR A 16 -24.62 -10.12 -22.44
C TYR A 16 -23.43 -10.81 -21.78
N THR A 17 -22.28 -10.17 -21.80
CA THR A 17 -21.09 -10.64 -21.13
C THR A 17 -20.68 -9.59 -20.10
N VAL A 18 -20.32 -10.00 -18.89
CA VAL A 18 -19.67 -9.13 -17.91
C VAL A 18 -18.28 -8.80 -18.44
N VAL A 19 -17.99 -7.52 -18.59
CA VAL A 19 -16.71 -7.07 -19.17
C VAL A 19 -15.57 -7.25 -18.17
N ASN A 20 -15.85 -6.96 -16.91
CA ASN A 20 -14.91 -7.13 -15.80
C ASN A 20 -15.71 -7.23 -14.50
N GLU A 21 -15.48 -8.27 -13.72
CA GLU A 21 -16.16 -8.48 -12.44
C GLU A 21 -15.74 -7.46 -11.37
N SER A 22 -14.59 -6.81 -11.56
CA SER A 22 -14.13 -5.72 -10.70
C SER A 22 -14.71 -4.35 -11.07
N LEU A 23 -15.43 -4.25 -12.20
CA LEU A 23 -16.12 -3.01 -12.53
C LEU A 23 -17.32 -2.81 -11.61
N THR A 24 -17.34 -1.66 -11.00
CA THR A 24 -18.35 -1.22 -10.06
C THR A 24 -19.55 -0.58 -10.73
N THR A 25 -20.62 -0.41 -9.97
CA THR A 25 -21.75 0.47 -10.32
C THR A 25 -21.49 1.94 -9.99
N GLY A 26 -20.35 2.24 -9.34
CA GLY A 26 -19.92 3.60 -9.01
C GLY A 26 -19.44 4.40 -10.23
N ASN A 27 -18.96 5.59 -9.98
CA ASN A 27 -18.37 6.44 -11.00
C ASN A 27 -16.94 5.94 -11.32
N ILE A 28 -16.52 6.20 -12.56
CA ILE A 28 -15.14 6.02 -12.98
C ILE A 28 -14.52 7.38 -13.24
N TYR A 29 -13.34 7.59 -12.67
CA TYR A 29 -12.53 8.77 -12.87
C TYR A 29 -11.18 8.39 -13.47
N PHE A 30 -10.59 9.33 -14.22
CA PHE A 30 -9.29 9.18 -14.86
C PHE A 30 -8.33 10.24 -14.36
N VAL A 31 -7.08 9.85 -14.10
CA VAL A 31 -6.02 10.74 -13.62
C VAL A 31 -4.80 10.61 -14.51
N ASP A 32 -4.28 11.74 -15.01
CA ASP A 32 -3.07 11.82 -15.83
C ASP A 32 -2.39 13.18 -15.64
N SER A 33 -1.26 13.21 -14.96
CA SER A 33 -0.47 14.43 -14.76
C SER A 33 0.20 14.95 -16.04
N GLY A 34 0.41 14.10 -17.04
CA GLY A 34 1.00 14.43 -18.33
C GLY A 34 0.03 15.04 -19.34
N SER A 35 -1.25 15.03 -19.04
CA SER A 35 -2.29 15.52 -19.95
C SER A 35 -2.32 17.06 -20.06
N SER A 36 -2.19 17.56 -21.27
CA SER A 36 -2.34 19.00 -21.56
C SER A 36 -3.80 19.49 -21.52
N THR A 37 -4.74 18.56 -21.48
CA THR A 37 -6.19 18.83 -21.42
C THR A 37 -6.77 18.50 -20.06
N GLY A 38 -5.94 18.11 -19.09
CA GLY A 38 -6.34 17.76 -17.74
C GLY A 38 -6.52 18.98 -16.83
N GLY A 39 -7.09 18.76 -15.65
CA GLY A 39 -7.28 19.80 -14.63
C GLY A 39 -7.64 19.23 -13.28
N THR A 40 -7.84 20.11 -12.29
CA THR A 40 -8.12 19.74 -10.89
C THR A 40 -9.54 20.06 -10.43
N THR A 41 -10.39 20.62 -11.29
CA THR A 41 -11.75 21.03 -10.93
C THR A 41 -12.80 20.00 -11.34
N ALA A 42 -13.98 20.05 -10.76
CA ALA A 42 -15.07 19.09 -10.89
C ALA A 42 -15.55 18.76 -12.33
N GLY A 43 -15.12 19.50 -13.33
CA GLY A 43 -15.44 19.22 -14.74
C GLY A 43 -14.54 18.19 -15.42
N PHE A 44 -13.44 17.81 -14.77
CA PHE A 44 -12.45 16.86 -15.28
C PHE A 44 -12.67 15.44 -14.75
N GLY A 45 -11.88 14.52 -15.24
CA GLY A 45 -11.80 13.14 -14.74
C GLY A 45 -12.85 12.17 -15.28
N HIS A 46 -13.89 12.65 -15.98
CA HIS A 46 -14.94 11.77 -16.51
C HIS A 46 -14.59 11.12 -17.84
N SER A 47 -13.46 11.48 -18.42
CA SER A 47 -12.92 10.92 -19.66
C SER A 47 -11.39 10.90 -19.61
N PRO A 48 -10.73 9.93 -20.21
CA PRO A 48 -9.28 9.95 -20.35
C PRO A 48 -8.78 11.11 -21.25
N ASP A 49 -9.65 11.73 -22.06
CA ASP A 49 -9.29 12.88 -22.88
C ASP A 49 -9.27 14.21 -22.07
N ALA A 50 -9.87 14.22 -20.90
CA ALA A 50 -9.89 15.36 -19.99
C ALA A 50 -9.78 14.85 -18.53
N PRO A 51 -8.65 14.24 -18.15
CA PRO A 51 -8.46 13.60 -16.85
C PRO A 51 -8.27 14.65 -15.74
N PHE A 52 -8.33 14.19 -14.50
CA PHE A 52 -7.71 14.92 -13.40
C PHE A 52 -6.18 14.88 -13.53
N THR A 53 -5.51 15.91 -13.05
CA THR A 53 -4.04 15.95 -13.05
C THR A 53 -3.43 15.44 -11.76
N THR A 54 -4.22 15.27 -10.69
CA THR A 54 -3.80 14.74 -9.38
C THR A 54 -4.78 13.72 -8.86
N ILE A 55 -4.27 12.75 -8.11
CA ILE A 55 -5.11 11.71 -7.47
C ILE A 55 -6.04 12.34 -6.42
N ASP A 56 -5.53 13.27 -5.63
CA ASP A 56 -6.32 13.94 -4.59
C ASP A 56 -7.53 14.67 -5.17
N SER A 57 -7.38 15.33 -6.33
CA SER A 57 -8.51 15.96 -7.02
C SER A 57 -9.58 14.95 -7.47
N ALA A 58 -9.17 13.75 -7.85
CA ALA A 58 -10.11 12.68 -8.20
C ALA A 58 -10.83 12.14 -6.97
N ILE A 59 -10.12 11.89 -5.86
CA ILE A 59 -10.72 11.44 -4.59
C ILE A 59 -11.81 12.42 -4.15
N ASN A 60 -11.54 13.72 -4.21
CA ASN A 60 -12.48 14.77 -3.84
C ASN A 60 -13.79 14.79 -4.68
N GLN A 61 -13.86 14.05 -5.79
CA GLN A 61 -15.07 13.92 -6.61
C GLN A 61 -15.81 12.60 -6.38
N THR A 62 -15.20 11.67 -5.65
CA THR A 62 -15.81 10.37 -5.34
C THR A 62 -16.88 10.49 -4.27
N THR A 63 -17.75 9.50 -4.21
CA THR A 63 -18.82 9.41 -3.22
C THR A 63 -18.64 8.17 -2.34
N ALA A 64 -18.68 8.36 -1.05
CA ALA A 64 -18.44 7.29 -0.09
C ALA A 64 -19.39 6.09 -0.30
N ASN A 65 -18.80 4.89 -0.26
CA ASN A 65 -19.50 3.60 -0.35
C ASN A 65 -20.34 3.41 -1.63
N GLN A 66 -20.00 4.10 -2.72
CA GLN A 66 -20.59 3.85 -4.03
C GLN A 66 -19.74 2.89 -4.88
N GLY A 67 -18.53 2.58 -4.43
CA GLY A 67 -17.58 1.78 -5.18
C GLY A 67 -16.97 2.54 -6.35
N ASP A 68 -16.71 3.83 -6.20
CA ASP A 68 -16.06 4.64 -7.23
C ASP A 68 -14.64 4.15 -7.51
N VAL A 69 -14.23 4.22 -8.77
CA VAL A 69 -12.92 3.77 -9.23
C VAL A 69 -12.17 4.92 -9.89
N ILE A 70 -10.93 5.10 -9.48
CA ILE A 70 -9.99 6.06 -10.07
C ILE A 70 -8.95 5.28 -10.86
N TYR A 71 -8.97 5.39 -12.18
CA TYR A 71 -7.91 4.88 -13.03
C TYR A 71 -6.80 5.90 -13.20
N VAL A 72 -5.63 5.57 -12.70
CA VAL A 72 -4.43 6.39 -12.87
C VAL A 72 -3.71 5.92 -14.13
N MET A 73 -3.59 6.83 -15.11
CA MET A 73 -3.13 6.51 -16.45
C MET A 73 -1.66 6.10 -16.48
N THR A 74 -1.31 5.31 -17.47
CA THR A 74 0.06 4.87 -17.75
C THR A 74 1.01 6.07 -17.88
N GLY A 75 2.14 6.03 -17.16
CA GLY A 75 3.12 7.10 -17.18
C GLY A 75 2.77 8.32 -16.33
N HIS A 76 1.67 8.28 -15.58
CA HIS A 76 1.37 9.32 -14.58
C HIS A 76 2.52 9.42 -13.57
N SER A 77 2.96 10.65 -13.33
CA SER A 77 4.00 10.95 -12.33
C SER A 77 3.57 12.17 -11.53
N GLU A 78 3.35 11.99 -10.24
CA GLU A 78 2.91 13.05 -9.34
C GLU A 78 3.93 13.24 -8.22
N THR A 79 4.44 14.47 -8.06
CA THR A 79 5.34 14.82 -6.96
C THR A 79 4.51 15.34 -5.78
N LEU A 80 4.61 14.63 -4.67
CA LEU A 80 3.91 14.93 -3.43
C LEU A 80 4.79 15.81 -2.54
N THR A 81 4.29 16.97 -2.12
CA THR A 81 5.11 18.01 -1.47
C THR A 81 4.63 18.41 -0.08
N GLY A 82 3.88 17.62 0.62
CA GLY A 82 3.41 17.97 1.96
C GLY A 82 2.98 16.79 2.81
N ALA A 83 2.85 17.02 4.09
CA ALA A 83 2.15 16.08 4.95
C ALA A 83 0.71 15.95 4.45
N SER A 84 0.21 14.72 4.34
CA SER A 84 -1.13 14.43 3.79
C SER A 84 -1.31 14.98 2.36
N ALA A 85 -0.27 14.85 1.52
CA ALA A 85 -0.31 15.35 0.14
C ALA A 85 -1.38 14.67 -0.72
N ILE A 86 -1.75 13.43 -0.38
CA ILE A 86 -2.97 12.75 -0.82
C ILE A 86 -3.72 12.34 0.43
N THR A 87 -5.00 12.67 0.49
CA THR A 87 -5.89 12.27 1.60
C THR A 87 -7.02 11.39 1.09
N CYS A 88 -6.95 10.09 1.42
CA CYS A 88 -8.02 9.15 1.09
C CYS A 88 -9.06 9.18 2.22
N ASP A 89 -9.94 10.17 2.19
CA ASP A 89 -10.97 10.44 3.20
C ASP A 89 -12.38 10.03 2.75
N VAL A 90 -12.49 9.39 1.58
CA VAL A 90 -13.74 8.84 1.04
C VAL A 90 -13.73 7.33 1.08
N ALA A 91 -14.69 6.73 1.80
CA ALA A 91 -14.73 5.28 1.99
C ALA A 91 -15.15 4.52 0.73
N GLY A 92 -14.54 3.35 0.51
CA GLY A 92 -14.90 2.44 -0.57
C GLY A 92 -14.41 2.86 -1.96
N VAL A 93 -13.33 3.64 -2.04
CA VAL A 93 -12.71 4.07 -3.29
C VAL A 93 -11.57 3.15 -3.68
N SER A 94 -11.50 2.78 -4.97
CA SER A 94 -10.39 2.03 -5.54
C SER A 94 -9.53 2.92 -6.45
N ILE A 95 -8.22 2.94 -6.22
CA ILE A 95 -7.21 3.68 -6.99
C ILE A 95 -6.38 2.66 -7.75
N ILE A 96 -6.55 2.58 -9.06
CA ILE A 96 -5.98 1.52 -9.90
C ILE A 96 -5.03 2.12 -10.93
N GLY A 97 -3.74 1.80 -10.80
CA GLY A 97 -2.71 2.19 -11.73
C GLY A 97 -2.74 1.35 -13.01
N LEU A 98 -2.65 2.00 -14.16
CA LEU A 98 -2.51 1.35 -15.45
C LEU A 98 -1.03 1.30 -15.87
N GLY A 99 -0.69 0.35 -16.73
CA GLY A 99 0.68 0.18 -17.21
C GLY A 99 1.43 -0.98 -16.55
N ARG A 100 2.70 -1.14 -16.94
CA ARG A 100 3.60 -2.20 -16.47
C ARG A 100 5.01 -1.68 -16.29
N GLY A 101 5.77 -2.29 -15.40
CA GLY A 101 7.17 -1.91 -15.15
C GLY A 101 7.27 -0.44 -14.77
N THR A 102 8.12 0.31 -15.44
CA THR A 102 8.34 1.75 -15.23
C THR A 102 7.22 2.64 -15.74
N ASP A 103 6.30 2.11 -16.55
CA ASP A 103 5.16 2.86 -17.06
C ASP A 103 3.98 2.89 -16.07
N ARG A 104 4.10 2.22 -14.92
CA ARG A 104 3.13 2.32 -13.84
C ARG A 104 3.10 3.74 -13.26
N PRO A 105 1.95 4.18 -12.75
CA PRO A 105 1.87 5.44 -12.03
C PRO A 105 2.87 5.51 -10.88
N THR A 106 3.60 6.62 -10.81
CA THR A 106 4.59 6.86 -9.77
C THR A 106 4.22 8.08 -8.93
N LEU A 107 4.15 7.89 -7.63
CA LEU A 107 3.96 8.94 -6.63
C LEU A 107 5.31 9.18 -5.96
N LEU A 108 5.95 10.31 -6.29
CA LEU A 108 7.23 10.71 -5.73
C LEU A 108 7.00 11.56 -4.48
N LEU A 109 7.34 11.03 -3.33
CA LEU A 109 7.27 11.74 -2.05
C LEU A 109 8.54 12.59 -1.88
N ASP A 110 8.44 13.90 -2.15
CA ASP A 110 9.61 14.79 -2.24
C ASP A 110 9.31 16.19 -1.72
N ALA A 111 9.44 16.45 -0.44
CA ALA A 111 9.51 17.83 0.11
C ALA A 111 9.94 17.86 1.57
N GLY A 112 10.54 16.78 2.05
CA GLY A 112 11.01 16.65 3.41
C GLY A 112 10.54 15.38 4.09
N ALA A 113 11.10 15.08 5.23
CA ALA A 113 10.84 13.85 5.98
C ALA A 113 9.38 13.67 6.45
N SER A 114 8.54 14.70 6.36
CA SER A 114 7.14 14.66 6.80
C SER A 114 6.12 14.48 5.65
N VAL A 115 6.58 14.36 4.40
CA VAL A 115 5.68 14.08 3.28
C VAL A 115 5.01 12.72 3.45
N SER A 116 3.70 12.63 3.22
CA SER A 116 2.97 11.38 3.40
C SER A 116 1.66 11.34 2.61
N ILE A 117 1.17 10.12 2.42
CA ILE A 117 -0.20 9.84 1.99
C ILE A 117 -0.99 9.41 3.23
N VAL A 118 -2.22 9.88 3.38
CA VAL A 118 -3.09 9.52 4.50
C VAL A 118 -4.28 8.73 4.01
N VAL A 119 -4.53 7.57 4.62
CA VAL A 119 -5.73 6.77 4.40
C VAL A 119 -6.57 6.85 5.66
N SER A 120 -7.55 7.76 5.65
CA SER A 120 -8.41 8.04 6.81
C SER A 120 -9.84 7.52 6.66
N ALA A 121 -10.19 6.95 5.50
CA ALA A 121 -11.49 6.32 5.27
C ALA A 121 -11.35 4.81 5.05
N ALA A 122 -12.36 4.05 5.46
CA ALA A 122 -12.37 2.61 5.36
C ALA A 122 -12.56 2.10 3.92
N ASN A 123 -12.09 0.88 3.66
CA ASN A 123 -12.24 0.18 2.38
C ASN A 123 -11.60 0.93 1.20
N VAL A 124 -10.49 1.60 1.42
CA VAL A 124 -9.67 2.20 0.36
C VAL A 124 -8.73 1.14 -0.21
N HIS A 125 -8.69 1.06 -1.53
CA HIS A 125 -7.86 0.10 -2.24
C HIS A 125 -6.89 0.79 -3.20
N PHE A 126 -5.61 0.43 -3.13
CA PHE A 126 -4.58 0.79 -4.09
C PHE A 126 -4.14 -0.45 -4.87
N GLU A 127 -4.12 -0.38 -6.19
CA GLU A 127 -3.58 -1.43 -7.06
C GLU A 127 -2.60 -0.86 -8.07
N ASN A 128 -1.45 -1.52 -8.22
CA ASN A 128 -0.46 -1.28 -9.29
C ASN A 128 0.13 0.14 -9.31
N VAL A 129 0.40 0.71 -8.14
CA VAL A 129 0.99 2.05 -7.95
C VAL A 129 2.40 1.94 -7.40
N ILE A 130 3.31 2.82 -7.84
CA ILE A 130 4.67 2.96 -7.31
C ILE A 130 4.69 4.14 -6.34
N PHE A 131 5.11 3.88 -5.11
CA PHE A 131 5.46 4.89 -4.10
C PHE A 131 6.97 5.02 -4.07
N SER A 132 7.51 6.17 -4.46
CA SER A 132 8.95 6.42 -4.55
C SER A 132 9.39 7.45 -3.53
N ALA A 133 10.44 7.14 -2.77
CA ALA A 133 11.06 8.11 -1.89
C ALA A 133 11.88 9.10 -2.71
N GLY A 134 11.61 10.39 -2.60
CA GLY A 134 12.35 11.47 -3.21
C GLY A 134 13.06 12.36 -2.19
N HIS A 135 13.09 11.95 -0.93
CA HIS A 135 13.77 12.64 0.17
C HIS A 135 14.37 11.62 1.14
N ALA A 136 15.47 12.00 1.79
CA ALA A 136 16.08 11.17 2.82
C ALA A 136 15.18 11.09 4.05
N ASP A 137 15.14 9.90 4.67
CA ASP A 137 14.48 9.65 5.95
C ASP A 137 13.01 10.09 6.00
N ILE A 138 12.25 9.78 4.94
CA ILE A 138 10.80 10.00 4.98
C ILE A 138 10.20 9.17 6.11
N THR A 139 9.66 9.85 7.11
CA THR A 139 9.21 9.21 8.36
C THR A 139 8.16 8.13 8.10
N VAL A 140 7.20 8.40 7.19
CA VAL A 140 6.14 7.46 6.81
C VAL A 140 5.68 7.74 5.40
N ALA A 141 5.68 6.75 4.53
CA ALA A 141 5.11 6.92 3.20
C ALA A 141 3.58 6.96 3.24
N ILE A 142 2.95 6.02 3.94
CA ILE A 142 1.49 5.89 4.02
C ILE A 142 1.06 5.74 5.48
N ASP A 143 0.26 6.69 5.97
CA ASP A 143 -0.34 6.68 7.30
C ASP A 143 -1.78 6.17 7.21
N VAL A 144 -2.05 5.00 7.77
CA VAL A 144 -3.37 4.35 7.72
C VAL A 144 -4.07 4.54 9.05
N SER A 145 -5.28 5.10 9.02
CA SER A 145 -6.09 5.32 10.23
C SER A 145 -7.53 4.81 10.09
N ALA A 146 -7.78 3.92 9.13
CA ALA A 146 -9.10 3.35 8.89
C ALA A 146 -9.00 1.87 8.49
N ALA A 147 -10.09 1.13 8.70
CA ALA A 147 -10.16 -0.30 8.49
C ALA A 147 -10.20 -0.69 7.00
N ASN A 148 -9.74 -1.90 6.72
CA ASN A 148 -9.76 -2.54 5.40
C ASN A 148 -9.02 -1.74 4.31
N ALA A 149 -7.98 -1.00 4.67
CA ALA A 149 -7.07 -0.47 3.67
C ALA A 149 -6.33 -1.61 2.99
N SER A 150 -6.21 -1.57 1.67
CA SER A 150 -5.57 -2.66 0.92
C SER A 150 -4.65 -2.15 -0.18
N PHE A 151 -3.52 -2.83 -0.33
CA PHE A 151 -2.47 -2.53 -1.30
C PHE A 151 -2.14 -3.82 -2.07
N ASP A 152 -2.45 -3.87 -3.36
CA ASP A 152 -2.17 -5.02 -4.21
C ASP A 152 -1.27 -4.62 -5.38
N LYS A 153 -0.24 -5.42 -5.67
CA LYS A 153 0.72 -5.16 -6.76
C LYS A 153 1.39 -3.77 -6.69
N CYS A 154 1.46 -3.19 -5.50
CA CYS A 154 2.12 -1.91 -5.29
C CYS A 154 3.64 -2.08 -5.17
N GLU A 155 4.37 -0.99 -5.30
CA GLU A 155 5.81 -0.99 -5.10
C GLU A 155 6.20 0.20 -4.23
N TRP A 156 7.02 -0.07 -3.21
CA TRP A 156 7.72 0.95 -2.43
C TRP A 156 9.19 0.89 -2.79
N LYS A 157 9.76 2.00 -3.20
CA LYS A 157 11.16 2.04 -3.58
C LYS A 157 11.83 3.37 -3.24
N GLU A 158 13.14 3.31 -3.05
CA GLU A 158 13.98 4.48 -3.10
C GLU A 158 14.05 5.04 -4.54
N ASN A 159 14.26 6.34 -4.68
CA ASN A 159 14.53 6.96 -5.98
C ASN A 159 16.04 7.03 -6.23
N THR A 160 16.81 7.30 -5.18
CA THR A 160 18.28 7.17 -5.15
C THR A 160 18.68 6.52 -3.82
N THR A 161 19.91 6.01 -3.73
CA THR A 161 20.43 5.34 -2.53
C THR A 161 20.50 6.20 -1.25
N ALA A 162 20.15 7.48 -1.34
CA ALA A 162 20.09 8.40 -0.20
C ALA A 162 18.66 8.90 0.09
N GLU A 163 17.68 8.39 -0.63
CA GLU A 163 16.27 8.78 -0.53
C GLU A 163 15.46 7.54 -0.16
N ASN A 164 15.00 7.46 1.08
CA ASN A 164 14.46 6.25 1.67
C ASN A 164 13.21 6.51 2.52
N PHE A 165 12.47 5.46 2.79
CA PHE A 165 11.39 5.46 3.77
C PHE A 165 11.88 4.88 5.11
N LEU A 166 11.70 5.59 6.21
CA LEU A 166 11.87 4.98 7.54
C LEU A 166 10.77 3.96 7.80
N THR A 167 9.54 4.25 7.35
CA THR A 167 8.41 3.31 7.42
C THR A 167 7.57 3.43 6.16
N CYS A 168 7.28 2.32 5.50
CA CYS A 168 6.43 2.35 4.32
C CYS A 168 4.94 2.50 4.69
N ILE A 169 4.46 1.72 5.67
CA ILE A 169 3.07 1.78 6.13
C ILE A 169 3.05 1.88 7.65
N ARG A 170 2.32 2.85 8.19
CA ARG A 170 2.11 3.01 9.62
C ARG A 170 0.63 2.97 9.96
N THR A 171 0.25 2.20 10.97
CA THR A 171 -1.13 2.15 11.45
C THR A 171 -1.44 3.27 12.44
N SER A 172 -2.72 3.51 12.67
CA SER A 172 -3.24 4.45 13.66
C SER A 172 -2.74 4.14 15.07
N ALA A 173 -2.71 5.17 15.92
CA ALA A 173 -2.56 5.03 17.36
C ALA A 173 -3.91 4.82 18.09
N VAL A 174 -4.95 4.38 17.38
CA VAL A 174 -6.26 4.01 17.92
C VAL A 174 -6.46 2.52 17.70
N ALA A 175 -6.74 1.79 18.76
CA ALA A 175 -6.93 0.33 18.70
C ALA A 175 -8.04 -0.06 17.72
N ASN A 176 -7.78 -1.12 16.94
CA ASN A 176 -8.67 -1.70 15.94
C ASN A 176 -9.10 -0.73 14.81
N ALA A 177 -8.50 0.46 14.73
CA ALA A 177 -8.83 1.40 13.66
C ALA A 177 -8.35 0.91 12.28
N CYS A 178 -7.32 0.08 12.24
CA CYS A 178 -6.71 -0.44 11.00
C CYS A 178 -6.98 -1.94 10.78
N ASP A 179 -8.03 -2.48 11.38
CA ASP A 179 -8.40 -3.90 11.18
C ASP A 179 -8.59 -4.22 9.71
N GLY A 180 -8.12 -5.40 9.30
CA GLY A 180 -8.19 -5.82 7.91
C GLY A 180 -7.19 -5.15 6.96
N LEU A 181 -6.13 -4.50 7.47
CA LEU A 181 -5.04 -4.01 6.62
C LEU A 181 -4.45 -5.16 5.80
N SER A 182 -4.36 -4.96 4.48
CA SER A 182 -3.88 -5.99 3.57
C SER A 182 -2.80 -5.46 2.61
N VAL A 183 -1.69 -6.19 2.50
CA VAL A 183 -0.62 -5.94 1.52
C VAL A 183 -0.31 -7.23 0.79
N THR A 184 -0.58 -7.27 -0.52
CA THR A 184 -0.44 -8.49 -1.32
C THR A 184 0.28 -8.24 -2.63
N ASN A 185 0.99 -9.28 -3.13
CA ASN A 185 1.64 -9.27 -4.44
C ASN A 185 2.55 -8.06 -4.70
N SER A 186 3.05 -7.45 -3.66
CA SER A 186 3.72 -6.15 -3.71
C SER A 186 5.23 -6.30 -3.60
N VAL A 187 5.94 -5.24 -3.97
CA VAL A 187 7.40 -5.21 -4.00
C VAL A 187 7.90 -4.06 -3.14
N VAL A 188 8.91 -4.34 -2.33
CA VAL A 188 9.65 -3.31 -1.58
C VAL A 188 11.12 -3.42 -1.96
N THR A 189 11.70 -2.33 -2.41
CA THR A 189 13.13 -2.23 -2.75
C THR A 189 13.70 -0.94 -2.18
N ASP A 190 14.06 -0.97 -0.91
CA ASP A 190 14.71 0.12 -0.20
C ASP A 190 15.96 -0.44 0.47
N VAL A 191 17.11 -0.14 -0.11
CA VAL A 191 18.40 -0.71 0.31
C VAL A 191 19.15 0.17 1.32
N ASP A 192 18.63 1.34 1.65
CA ASP A 192 19.19 2.15 2.73
C ASP A 192 18.97 1.45 4.08
N THR A 193 20.00 1.46 4.92
CA THR A 193 19.98 0.79 6.22
C THR A 193 19.32 1.61 7.33
N ALA A 194 18.69 2.72 7.00
CA ALA A 194 18.00 3.58 7.96
C ALA A 194 16.53 3.19 8.21
N ALA A 195 15.96 2.30 7.39
CA ALA A 195 14.56 1.89 7.55
C ALA A 195 14.28 1.32 8.96
N VAL A 196 13.13 1.69 9.50
CA VAL A 196 12.66 1.20 10.81
C VAL A 196 11.85 -0.08 10.61
N ASN A 197 10.78 -0.03 9.81
CA ASN A 197 9.94 -1.19 9.48
C ASN A 197 9.33 -1.03 8.07
N PHE A 198 8.91 -2.12 7.44
CA PHE A 198 7.99 -2.05 6.34
C PHE A 198 6.60 -1.64 6.83
N ILE A 199 6.10 -2.33 7.86
CA ILE A 199 4.83 -1.98 8.52
C ILE A 199 5.10 -1.70 10.00
N THR A 200 4.74 -0.51 10.46
CA THR A 200 4.74 -0.17 11.88
C THR A 200 3.32 -0.20 12.42
N VAL A 201 3.06 -1.11 13.37
CA VAL A 201 1.78 -1.28 14.06
C VAL A 201 1.86 -0.57 15.40
N ARG A 202 1.04 0.48 15.58
CA ARG A 202 1.09 1.34 16.79
C ARG A 202 0.07 0.99 17.86
N GLU A 203 -0.98 0.25 17.50
CA GLU A 203 -2.05 -0.22 18.38
C GLU A 203 -2.55 -1.57 17.90
N ASP A 204 -3.43 -2.21 18.65
CA ASP A 204 -3.98 -3.51 18.31
C ASP A 204 -4.61 -3.51 16.91
N VAL A 205 -4.27 -4.53 16.12
CA VAL A 205 -4.80 -4.73 14.76
C VAL A 205 -5.27 -6.17 14.60
N ASP A 206 -6.53 -6.35 14.20
CA ASP A 206 -7.08 -7.64 13.81
C ASP A 206 -7.04 -7.82 12.29
N LEU A 207 -6.86 -9.08 11.82
CA LEU A 207 -6.90 -9.46 10.41
C LEU A 207 -5.83 -8.78 9.53
N LEU A 208 -4.62 -8.54 10.04
CA LEU A 208 -3.52 -8.12 9.17
C LEU A 208 -3.19 -9.21 8.15
N VAL A 209 -3.19 -8.87 6.86
CA VAL A 209 -2.82 -9.76 5.76
C VAL A 209 -1.57 -9.25 5.05
N MET A 210 -0.51 -10.04 5.00
CA MET A 210 0.72 -9.77 4.25
C MET A 210 1.15 -11.00 3.46
N ASN A 211 0.72 -11.10 2.20
CA ASN A 211 0.91 -12.33 1.42
C ASN A 211 1.55 -12.07 0.06
N ASP A 212 2.39 -13.02 -0.36
CA ASP A 212 2.95 -13.07 -1.71
C ASP A 212 3.78 -11.82 -2.09
N ASN A 213 4.46 -11.20 -1.13
CA ASN A 213 5.27 -10.01 -1.36
C ASN A 213 6.74 -10.36 -1.56
N PHE A 214 7.44 -9.53 -2.33
CA PHE A 214 8.90 -9.51 -2.41
C PHE A 214 9.42 -8.27 -1.67
N ILE A 215 10.20 -8.46 -0.62
CA ILE A 215 10.68 -7.39 0.24
C ILE A 215 12.19 -7.46 0.33
N GLU A 216 12.86 -6.47 -0.23
CA GLU A 216 14.27 -6.18 -0.04
C GLU A 216 14.37 -4.86 0.73
N LEU A 217 14.71 -4.92 2.00
CA LEU A 217 14.65 -3.79 2.90
C LEU A 217 15.86 -3.73 3.84
N GLY A 218 16.51 -2.57 3.87
CA GLY A 218 17.57 -2.25 4.81
C GLY A 218 17.05 -1.83 6.18
N VAL A 219 16.43 -2.75 6.91
CA VAL A 219 15.90 -2.45 8.25
C VAL A 219 17.05 -2.32 9.24
N ASN A 220 16.98 -1.31 10.10
CA ASN A 220 17.94 -1.10 11.19
C ASN A 220 18.03 -2.34 12.10
N ASP A 221 19.21 -2.60 12.66
CA ASP A 221 19.58 -3.84 13.38
C ASP A 221 18.64 -4.27 14.51
N SER A 222 17.88 -3.37 15.10
CA SER A 222 16.95 -3.68 16.19
C SER A 222 15.48 -3.74 15.78
N ASN A 223 15.17 -3.66 14.49
CA ASN A 223 13.79 -3.57 14.03
C ASN A 223 13.42 -4.78 13.14
N ALA A 224 12.14 -5.12 13.12
CA ALA A 224 11.57 -6.17 12.29
C ALA A 224 10.97 -5.60 10.98
N ILE A 225 10.59 -6.46 10.05
CA ILE A 225 9.81 -6.07 8.87
C ILE A 225 8.43 -5.55 9.30
N ILE A 226 7.80 -6.21 10.26
CA ILE A 226 6.59 -5.74 10.94
C ILE A 226 6.94 -5.49 12.39
N GLY A 227 7.04 -4.23 12.77
CA GLY A 227 7.27 -3.82 14.16
C GLY A 227 5.94 -3.49 14.84
N VAL A 228 5.66 -4.14 15.95
CA VAL A 228 4.46 -3.91 16.77
C VAL A 228 4.86 -3.15 18.01
N ALA A 229 4.12 -2.09 18.35
CA ALA A 229 4.40 -1.30 19.53
C ALA A 229 4.24 -2.14 20.81
N SER A 230 5.09 -1.86 21.80
CA SER A 230 5.09 -2.61 23.06
C SER A 230 3.72 -2.65 23.73
N GLY A 231 3.31 -3.84 24.13
CA GLY A 231 2.01 -4.11 24.74
C GLY A 231 0.83 -4.11 23.76
N LYS A 232 1.09 -4.22 22.45
CA LYS A 232 0.06 -4.27 21.41
C LYS A 232 0.05 -5.61 20.67
N ASP A 233 -1.11 -5.99 20.17
CA ASP A 233 -1.34 -7.31 19.60
C ASP A 233 -1.67 -7.28 18.11
N LEU A 234 -1.19 -8.32 17.42
CA LEU A 234 -1.70 -8.75 16.11
C LEU A 234 -2.61 -9.95 16.30
N THR A 235 -3.91 -9.79 16.06
CA THR A 235 -4.85 -10.90 16.18
C THR A 235 -5.33 -11.36 14.81
N SER A 236 -5.52 -12.68 14.65
CA SER A 236 -5.99 -13.30 13.41
C SER A 236 -5.12 -12.96 12.18
N CYS A 237 -3.85 -12.64 12.37
CA CYS A 237 -2.98 -12.22 11.26
C CYS A 237 -2.69 -13.37 10.30
N THR A 238 -2.44 -13.03 9.04
CA THR A 238 -2.09 -13.97 7.98
C THR A 238 -0.90 -13.46 7.19
N ILE A 239 0.28 -14.05 7.40
CA ILE A 239 1.55 -13.65 6.78
C ILE A 239 2.13 -14.84 6.04
N LEU A 240 1.89 -14.91 4.72
CA LEU A 240 2.16 -16.12 3.94
C LEU A 240 2.96 -15.84 2.67
N ARG A 241 3.86 -16.76 2.33
CA ARG A 241 4.55 -16.84 1.04
C ARG A 241 5.28 -15.56 0.64
N ASN A 242 5.78 -14.81 1.61
CA ASN A 242 6.62 -13.67 1.31
C ASN A 242 8.06 -14.12 1.06
N TYR A 243 8.71 -13.45 0.11
CA TYR A 243 10.15 -13.56 -0.07
C TYR A 243 10.78 -12.28 0.48
N ILE A 244 11.58 -12.44 1.55
CA ILE A 244 12.11 -11.31 2.29
C ILE A 244 13.63 -11.42 2.28
N TYR A 245 14.29 -10.39 1.81
CA TYR A 245 15.72 -10.22 1.91
C TYR A 245 16.05 -9.00 2.75
N ARG A 246 16.67 -9.25 3.88
CA ARG A 246 17.06 -8.21 4.81
C ARG A 246 18.54 -7.91 4.62
N LEU A 247 18.87 -6.62 4.47
CA LEU A 247 20.23 -6.19 4.13
C LEU A 247 21.14 -6.04 5.34
N ASN A 248 20.60 -5.92 6.54
CA ASN A 248 21.36 -5.72 7.76
C ASN A 248 21.76 -7.03 8.45
N THR A 249 22.84 -6.96 9.22
CA THR A 249 23.54 -8.10 9.80
C THR A 249 23.12 -8.45 11.23
N ALA A 250 22.35 -7.62 11.89
CA ALA A 250 21.85 -7.89 13.24
C ALA A 250 20.35 -7.61 13.31
N GLY A 251 19.65 -8.32 14.19
CA GLY A 251 18.20 -8.20 14.39
C GLY A 251 17.37 -9.05 13.43
N ASP A 252 16.27 -9.54 13.93
CA ASP A 252 15.87 -10.87 13.65
C ASP A 252 14.64 -11.04 12.81
N LEU A 253 13.80 -10.05 12.69
CA LEU A 253 12.43 -10.53 12.82
C LEU A 253 11.60 -10.14 11.62
N LEU A 254 10.86 -11.11 11.12
CA LEU A 254 9.70 -10.85 10.27
C LEU A 254 8.63 -10.08 11.06
N VAL A 255 8.34 -10.53 12.28
CA VAL A 255 7.41 -9.85 13.20
C VAL A 255 8.06 -9.75 14.56
N ASP A 256 8.07 -8.55 15.14
CA ASP A 256 8.44 -8.27 16.51
C ASP A 256 7.21 -7.79 17.29
N SER A 257 6.75 -8.59 18.21
CA SER A 257 5.66 -8.28 19.13
C SER A 257 5.91 -8.89 20.49
N ASP A 258 6.11 -8.07 21.49
CA ASP A 258 6.47 -8.46 22.86
C ASP A 258 5.28 -8.92 23.72
N THR A 259 4.14 -9.22 23.14
CA THR A 259 2.93 -9.65 23.83
C THR A 259 2.58 -11.12 23.59
N THR A 260 1.76 -11.69 24.46
CA THR A 260 1.32 -13.08 24.40
C THR A 260 -0.10 -13.28 23.84
N ALA A 261 -0.75 -12.20 23.43
CA ALA A 261 -2.14 -12.27 22.96
C ALA A 261 -2.25 -12.28 21.41
N ASN A 262 -1.12 -12.31 20.71
CA ASN A 262 -1.11 -12.46 19.27
C ASN A 262 -1.78 -13.77 18.83
N SER A 263 -2.37 -13.76 17.64
CA SER A 263 -2.92 -14.95 17.02
C SER A 263 -2.87 -14.89 15.49
N GLY A 264 -2.92 -16.04 14.84
CA GLY A 264 -2.91 -16.09 13.39
C GLY A 264 -1.96 -17.14 12.84
N ILE A 265 -1.54 -16.94 11.59
CA ILE A 265 -0.67 -17.87 10.85
C ILE A 265 0.45 -17.12 10.16
N ILE A 266 1.69 -17.52 10.43
CA ILE A 266 2.89 -17.07 9.71
C ILE A 266 3.55 -18.30 9.09
N ALA A 267 3.46 -18.47 7.77
CA ALA A 267 3.90 -19.69 7.13
C ALA A 267 4.44 -19.51 5.71
N HIS A 268 5.30 -20.43 5.29
CA HIS A 268 5.85 -20.51 3.93
C HIS A 268 6.62 -19.24 3.50
N ASN A 269 7.11 -18.45 4.44
CA ASN A 269 7.92 -17.29 4.12
C ASN A 269 9.38 -17.73 3.92
N ARG A 270 10.04 -17.15 2.91
CA ARG A 270 11.46 -17.32 2.67
C ARG A 270 12.19 -16.07 3.10
N ILE A 271 13.08 -16.22 4.06
CA ILE A 271 13.78 -15.10 4.66
C ILE A 271 15.27 -15.27 4.41
N GLY A 272 15.80 -14.45 3.53
CA GLY A 272 17.23 -14.31 3.30
C GLY A 272 17.81 -13.22 4.20
N HIS A 273 19.02 -13.46 4.69
CA HIS A 273 19.68 -12.58 5.64
C HIS A 273 21.13 -12.36 5.23
N ALA A 274 21.67 -11.20 5.52
CA ALA A 274 23.07 -10.91 5.24
C ALA A 274 24.03 -11.57 6.27
N ASP A 275 23.52 -12.01 7.42
CA ASP A 275 24.27 -12.72 8.46
C ASP A 275 23.75 -14.15 8.66
N THR A 276 24.63 -15.03 9.17
CA THR A 276 24.42 -16.48 9.32
C THR A 276 24.14 -16.92 10.76
N SER A 277 23.87 -16.01 11.66
CA SER A 277 23.74 -16.29 13.10
C SER A 277 22.31 -16.69 13.51
N GLY A 278 21.79 -17.77 13.11
CA GLY A 278 20.70 -18.58 13.67
C GLY A 278 19.58 -17.89 14.48
N GLU A 279 19.04 -16.82 14.01
CA GLU A 279 18.16 -15.91 14.76
C GLU A 279 16.67 -16.27 14.64
N VAL A 280 15.86 -15.79 15.57
CA VAL A 280 14.42 -16.04 15.61
C VAL A 280 13.72 -15.21 14.54
N LEU A 281 13.06 -15.86 13.60
CA LEU A 281 12.39 -15.20 12.48
C LEU A 281 11.09 -14.47 12.90
N VAL A 282 10.52 -14.87 14.02
CA VAL A 282 9.26 -14.33 14.52
C VAL A 282 9.27 -14.36 16.04
N ASP A 283 9.20 -13.20 16.65
CA ASP A 283 8.90 -13.04 18.07
C ASP A 283 7.46 -12.54 18.20
N ALA A 284 6.53 -13.48 18.18
CA ALA A 284 5.11 -13.20 18.35
C ALA A 284 4.48 -14.46 18.99
N ASP A 285 4.41 -14.45 20.30
CA ASP A 285 3.76 -15.50 21.07
C ASP A 285 2.27 -15.65 20.67
N GLY A 286 1.80 -16.89 20.58
CA GLY A 286 0.41 -17.18 20.21
C GLY A 286 0.15 -17.36 18.71
N VAL A 287 1.06 -16.97 17.84
CA VAL A 287 0.96 -17.18 16.39
C VAL A 287 1.42 -18.58 16.01
N ARG A 288 0.72 -19.24 15.09
CA ARG A 288 1.14 -20.52 14.53
C ARG A 288 2.15 -20.31 13.41
N GLN A 289 3.30 -20.94 13.52
CA GLN A 289 4.40 -20.84 12.55
C GLN A 289 4.63 -22.19 11.87
N PHE A 290 4.75 -22.19 10.52
CA PHE A 290 5.09 -23.39 9.73
C PHE A 290 5.98 -23.03 8.54
N ASP A 291 6.96 -23.93 8.25
CA ASP A 291 7.73 -23.91 7.01
C ASP A 291 8.30 -22.53 6.60
N ASN A 292 8.66 -21.70 7.56
CA ASN A 292 9.45 -20.49 7.31
C ASN A 292 10.92 -20.88 7.20
N ILE A 293 11.63 -20.42 6.17
CA ILE A 293 13.02 -20.77 5.86
C ILE A 293 13.82 -19.56 5.43
#